data_4d8114fe50505151fa10975521b3df0b
#
_entry.id   4d8114fe50505151fa10975521b3df0b
#
_cell.length_a   1.000
_cell.length_b   1.000
_cell.length_c   1.000
_cell.angle_alpha   90.00
_cell.angle_beta   90.00
_cell.angle_gamma   90.00
#
_symmetry.space_group_name_H-M   'P 1'
#
loop_
_entity.id
_entity.type
_entity.pdbx_description
1 polymer ?
#
loop_
_entity_poly.entity_id
_entity_poly.type
_entity_poly.pdbx_seq_one_letter_code
_entity_poly.pdbx_strand_id
1 'polypeptide(L)'
;MKKANKKLNAAIIVIGNEILSGRTQDVNVLNISNWLNKLGVKLEEVRVIPDIEKNIVNTINEVRKKFKYVFTTGGIGPTHDDITSKSISKAFNVKYCYHPEAYKILENYYDKGKFNIGRRKMAKTPKNASLIYNPSRLFELGRGLLK
;
A
#
# COMPACT_ATOMS: atom_id res chain seq x y z
N MET A 1 -34.24 -9.93 15.36
CA MET A 1 -32.87 -10.38 15.06
C MET A 1 -31.92 -9.18 15.05
N LYS A 2 -31.05 -9.07 16.03
CA LYS A 2 -30.02 -8.03 16.04
C LYS A 2 -29.05 -8.33 14.87
N LYS A 3 -28.98 -7.47 13.84
CA LYS A 3 -27.90 -7.51 12.84
C LYS A 3 -26.58 -7.48 13.63
N ALA A 4 -25.79 -8.56 13.53
CA ALA A 4 -24.46 -8.58 14.09
C ALA A 4 -23.71 -7.36 13.51
N ASN A 5 -23.38 -6.41 14.35
CA ASN A 5 -22.62 -5.23 13.97
C ASN A 5 -21.26 -5.74 13.48
N LYS A 6 -21.05 -5.80 12.16
CA LYS A 6 -19.85 -6.36 11.56
C LYS A 6 -18.70 -5.47 12.04
N LYS A 7 -17.91 -5.97 12.98
CA LYS A 7 -16.82 -5.23 13.64
C LYS A 7 -15.90 -4.67 12.56
N LEU A 8 -15.81 -3.35 12.49
CA LEU A 8 -14.91 -2.67 11.58
C LEU A 8 -13.51 -2.68 12.21
N ASN A 9 -12.66 -3.57 11.74
CA ASN A 9 -11.31 -3.75 12.22
C ASN A 9 -10.29 -3.65 11.08
N ALA A 10 -9.08 -3.24 11.44
CA ALA A 10 -7.99 -3.01 10.51
C ALA A 10 -6.68 -3.59 11.01
N ALA A 11 -5.77 -3.84 10.06
CA ALA A 11 -4.36 -4.09 10.30
C ALA A 11 -3.50 -3.20 9.42
N ILE A 12 -2.27 -2.92 9.87
CA ILE A 12 -1.24 -2.22 9.10
C ILE A 12 -0.06 -3.16 8.91
N ILE A 13 0.47 -3.20 7.69
CA ILE A 13 1.72 -3.90 7.35
C ILE A 13 2.72 -2.84 6.90
N VAL A 14 3.76 -2.65 7.70
CA VAL A 14 4.90 -1.77 7.39
C VAL A 14 5.97 -2.62 6.71
N ILE A 15 6.34 -2.26 5.50
CA ILE A 15 7.31 -2.98 4.68
C ILE A 15 8.56 -2.10 4.54
N GLY A 16 9.68 -2.54 5.10
CA GLY A 16 10.91 -1.78 5.04
C GLY A 16 12.02 -2.32 5.94
N ASN A 17 13.15 -2.66 5.33
CA ASN A 17 14.36 -3.05 6.05
C ASN A 17 14.92 -1.90 6.90
N GLU A 18 14.71 -0.66 6.48
CA GLU A 18 15.14 0.55 7.21
C GLU A 18 14.40 0.72 8.53
N ILE A 19 13.14 0.29 8.60
CA ILE A 19 12.36 0.31 9.84
C ILE A 19 12.85 -0.78 10.79
N LEU A 20 13.04 -2.00 10.27
CA LEU A 20 13.55 -3.13 11.06
C LEU A 20 14.95 -2.90 11.60
N SER A 21 15.81 -2.21 10.85
CA SER A 21 17.17 -1.86 11.29
C SER A 21 17.26 -0.64 12.19
N GLY A 22 16.13 0.05 12.47
CA GLY A 22 16.10 1.27 13.28
C GLY A 22 16.69 2.51 12.59
N ARG A 23 17.02 2.44 11.29
CA ARG A 23 17.55 3.59 10.54
C ARG A 23 16.50 4.66 10.29
N THR A 24 15.24 4.27 10.23
CA THR A 24 14.10 5.17 9.98
C THR A 24 13.00 4.86 10.98
N GLN A 25 12.44 5.90 11.59
CA GLN A 25 11.27 5.77 12.43
C GLN A 25 10.01 5.79 11.56
N ASP A 26 9.10 4.83 11.77
CA ASP A 26 7.79 4.85 11.13
C ASP A 26 6.88 5.90 11.76
N VAL A 27 6.32 6.77 10.93
CA VAL A 27 5.32 7.77 11.32
C VAL A 27 3.93 7.47 10.74
N ASN A 28 3.84 6.54 9.80
CA ASN A 28 2.60 6.24 9.10
C ASN A 28 1.62 5.49 10.00
N VAL A 29 2.10 4.59 10.85
CA VAL A 29 1.28 3.85 11.80
C VAL A 29 0.51 4.82 12.71
N LEU A 30 1.18 5.83 13.27
CA LEU A 30 0.55 6.83 14.12
C LEU A 30 -0.54 7.61 13.37
N ASN A 31 -0.22 8.08 12.16
CA ASN A 31 -1.14 8.86 11.35
C ASN A 31 -2.37 8.05 10.93
N ILE A 32 -2.18 6.82 10.45
CA ILE A 32 -3.26 5.93 10.03
C ILE A 32 -4.12 5.53 11.23
N SER A 33 -3.52 5.19 12.38
CA SER A 33 -4.28 4.81 13.57
C SER A 33 -5.16 5.94 14.10
N ASN A 34 -4.64 7.17 14.14
CA ASN A 34 -5.41 8.35 14.53
C ASN A 34 -6.58 8.61 13.57
N TRP A 35 -6.36 8.45 12.27
CA TRP A 35 -7.40 8.59 11.27
C TRP A 35 -8.47 7.50 11.39
N LEU A 36 -8.08 6.23 11.54
CA LEU A 36 -9.00 5.11 11.73
C LEU A 36 -9.86 5.27 12.98
N ASN A 37 -9.27 5.73 14.09
CA ASN A 37 -10.02 5.99 15.33
C ASN A 37 -11.12 7.03 15.12
N LYS A 38 -10.85 8.11 14.36
CA LYS A 38 -11.87 9.13 14.01
C LYS A 38 -13.02 8.54 13.18
N LEU A 39 -12.76 7.48 12.40
CA LEU A 39 -13.76 6.78 11.59
C LEU A 39 -14.46 5.63 12.34
N GLY A 40 -14.13 5.38 13.60
CA GLY A 40 -14.67 4.26 14.38
C GLY A 40 -14.18 2.89 13.91
N VAL A 41 -13.06 2.83 13.20
CA VAL A 41 -12.40 1.59 12.77
C VAL A 41 -11.29 1.23 13.76
N LYS A 42 -11.37 0.04 14.36
CA LYS A 42 -10.38 -0.40 15.34
C LYS A 42 -9.14 -0.95 14.64
N LEU A 43 -7.98 -0.34 14.85
CA LEU A 43 -6.70 -0.95 14.49
C LEU A 43 -6.36 -2.03 15.55
N GLU A 44 -6.24 -3.28 15.10
CA GLU A 44 -6.01 -4.43 15.99
C GLU A 44 -4.63 -5.05 15.85
N GLU A 45 -3.95 -4.84 14.70
CA GLU A 45 -2.64 -5.45 14.45
C GLU A 45 -1.75 -4.51 13.61
N VAL A 46 -0.47 -4.46 13.96
CA VAL A 46 0.59 -3.83 13.16
C VAL A 46 1.71 -4.83 12.98
N ARG A 47 2.13 -5.07 11.75
CA ARG A 47 3.30 -5.91 11.43
C ARG A 47 4.35 -5.09 10.72
N VAL A 48 5.61 -5.26 11.14
CA VAL A 48 6.77 -4.72 10.42
C VAL A 48 7.49 -5.90 9.79
N ILE A 49 7.69 -5.86 8.47
CA ILE A 49 8.27 -6.96 7.71
C ILE A 49 9.34 -6.48 6.72
N PRO A 50 10.31 -7.34 6.37
CA PRO A 50 11.35 -6.98 5.40
C PRO A 50 10.80 -6.86 3.97
N ASP A 51 11.54 -6.14 3.12
CA ASP A 51 11.30 -6.02 1.67
C ASP A 51 11.65 -7.33 0.94
N ILE A 52 10.99 -8.43 1.29
CA ILE A 52 11.14 -9.75 0.68
C ILE A 52 9.79 -10.20 0.14
N GLU A 53 9.70 -10.47 -1.16
CA GLU A 53 8.45 -10.82 -1.84
C GLU A 53 7.68 -11.93 -1.12
N LYS A 54 8.36 -13.03 -0.73
CA LYS A 54 7.72 -14.15 -0.02
C LYS A 54 7.09 -13.72 1.30
N ASN A 55 7.78 -12.86 2.06
CA ASN A 55 7.27 -12.36 3.35
C ASN A 55 6.04 -11.47 3.14
N ILE A 56 6.10 -10.57 2.15
CA ILE A 56 4.98 -9.69 1.82
C ILE A 56 3.76 -10.52 1.40
N VAL A 57 3.92 -11.45 0.44
CA VAL A 57 2.83 -12.29 -0.06
C VAL A 57 2.17 -13.10 1.06
N ASN A 58 2.98 -13.76 1.89
CA ASN A 58 2.47 -14.58 3.00
C ASN A 58 1.73 -13.74 4.03
N THR A 59 2.31 -12.60 4.42
CA THR A 59 1.70 -11.69 5.40
C THR A 59 0.38 -11.12 4.89
N ILE A 60 0.32 -10.66 3.63
CA ILE A 60 -0.91 -10.18 3.01
C ILE A 60 -1.98 -11.29 3.02
N ASN A 61 -1.63 -12.51 2.60
CA ASN A 61 -2.58 -13.63 2.54
C ASN A 61 -3.10 -14.06 3.91
N GLU A 62 -2.31 -13.92 4.96
CA GLU A 62 -2.73 -14.18 6.33
C GLU A 62 -3.63 -13.06 6.87
N VAL A 63 -3.15 -11.83 6.80
CA VAL A 63 -3.77 -10.66 7.44
C VAL A 63 -5.14 -10.33 6.81
N ARG A 64 -5.26 -10.39 5.47
CA ARG A 64 -6.53 -10.11 4.77
C ARG A 64 -7.66 -11.09 5.06
N LYS A 65 -7.38 -12.25 5.62
CA LYS A 65 -8.40 -13.22 6.06
C LYS A 65 -8.98 -12.86 7.42
N LYS A 66 -8.22 -12.12 8.25
CA LYS A 66 -8.58 -11.80 9.64
C LYS A 66 -9.24 -10.42 9.75
N PHE A 67 -8.81 -9.46 8.94
CA PHE A 67 -9.20 -8.06 9.07
C PHE A 67 -10.04 -7.57 7.90
N LYS A 68 -10.99 -6.68 8.20
CA LYS A 68 -11.83 -6.05 7.18
C LYS A 68 -11.03 -5.10 6.28
N TYR A 69 -10.09 -4.37 6.88
CA TYR A 69 -9.21 -3.43 6.19
C TYR A 69 -7.76 -3.77 6.47
N VAL A 70 -6.94 -3.75 5.43
CA VAL A 70 -5.49 -3.94 5.54
C VAL A 70 -4.81 -2.79 4.81
N PHE A 71 -3.97 -2.06 5.52
CA PHE A 71 -3.16 -0.97 4.99
C PHE A 71 -1.72 -1.44 4.86
N THR A 72 -1.06 -1.06 3.78
CA THR A 72 0.38 -1.31 3.58
C THR A 72 1.11 0.02 3.45
N THR A 73 2.28 0.14 4.04
CA THR A 73 3.19 1.27 3.89
C THR A 73 4.59 0.78 3.54
N GLY A 74 5.35 1.58 2.79
CA GLY A 74 6.71 1.26 2.36
C GLY A 74 6.79 0.47 1.05
N GLY A 75 7.98 0.46 0.44
CA GLY A 75 8.31 -0.29 -0.78
C GLY A 75 7.51 0.11 -2.02
N ILE A 76 7.16 1.40 -2.19
CA ILE A 76 6.33 1.92 -3.29
C ILE A 76 7.03 2.93 -4.20
N GLY A 77 8.32 3.18 -3.98
CA GLY A 77 9.12 4.15 -4.72
C GLY A 77 9.61 3.66 -6.10
N PRO A 78 10.53 4.41 -6.71
CA PRO A 78 11.03 4.15 -8.06
C PRO A 78 12.16 3.13 -8.14
N THR A 79 12.70 2.69 -7.01
CA THR A 79 13.89 1.83 -6.97
C THR A 79 13.56 0.34 -7.20
N HIS A 80 14.59 -0.49 -7.41
CA HIS A 80 14.38 -1.90 -7.74
C HIS A 80 13.86 -2.74 -6.56
N ASP A 81 14.16 -2.32 -5.35
CA ASP A 81 13.73 -2.91 -4.08
C ASP A 81 12.31 -2.48 -3.64
N ASP A 82 11.73 -1.50 -4.30
CA ASP A 82 10.32 -1.14 -4.13
C ASP A 82 9.40 -2.18 -4.76
N ILE A 83 9.10 -3.25 -4.05
CA ILE A 83 8.39 -4.44 -4.56
C ILE A 83 6.99 -4.64 -4.01
N THR A 84 6.51 -3.76 -3.13
CA THR A 84 5.22 -3.92 -2.43
C THR A 84 4.06 -4.13 -3.39
N SER A 85 3.89 -3.27 -4.38
CA SER A 85 2.78 -3.34 -5.33
C SER A 85 2.80 -4.62 -6.18
N LYS A 86 3.99 -5.06 -6.59
CA LYS A 86 4.20 -6.32 -7.30
C LYS A 86 3.84 -7.52 -6.43
N SER A 87 4.27 -7.50 -5.17
CA SER A 87 4.00 -8.56 -4.20
C SER A 87 2.51 -8.66 -3.86
N ILE A 88 1.81 -7.52 -3.74
CA ILE A 88 0.36 -7.49 -3.57
C ILE A 88 -0.33 -8.12 -4.78
N SER A 89 0.08 -7.76 -6.00
CA SER A 89 -0.46 -8.38 -7.22
C SER A 89 -0.34 -9.91 -7.18
N LYS A 90 0.80 -10.42 -6.74
CA LYS A 90 1.05 -11.86 -6.57
C LYS A 90 0.17 -12.48 -5.49
N ALA A 91 0.02 -11.82 -4.33
CA ALA A 91 -0.83 -12.28 -3.24
C ALA A 91 -2.31 -12.42 -3.65
N PHE A 92 -2.78 -11.56 -4.53
CA PHE A 92 -4.15 -11.59 -5.07
C PHE A 92 -4.27 -12.38 -6.37
N ASN A 93 -3.17 -12.93 -6.90
CA ASN A 93 -3.13 -13.65 -8.18
C ASN A 93 -3.71 -12.80 -9.34
N VAL A 94 -3.34 -11.53 -9.39
CA VAL A 94 -3.73 -10.60 -10.45
C VAL A 94 -2.52 -10.05 -11.18
N LYS A 95 -2.72 -9.61 -12.42
CA LYS A 95 -1.63 -9.04 -13.24
C LYS A 95 -1.10 -7.74 -12.60
N TYR A 96 0.22 -7.60 -12.55
CA TYR A 96 0.91 -6.35 -12.22
C TYR A 96 1.11 -5.54 -13.50
N CYS A 97 0.43 -4.41 -13.66
CA CYS A 97 0.41 -3.64 -14.90
C CYS A 97 0.32 -2.13 -14.65
N TYR A 98 0.60 -1.34 -15.67
CA TYR A 98 0.41 0.10 -15.61
C TYR A 98 -1.08 0.44 -15.41
N HIS A 99 -1.34 1.33 -14.42
CA HIS A 99 -2.64 1.96 -14.25
C HIS A 99 -2.70 3.20 -15.16
N PRO A 100 -3.63 3.29 -16.10
CA PRO A 100 -3.63 4.35 -17.12
C PRO A 100 -3.67 5.75 -16.52
N GLU A 101 -4.51 5.97 -15.53
CA GLU A 101 -4.65 7.26 -14.85
C GLU A 101 -3.39 7.61 -14.03
N ALA A 102 -2.85 6.67 -13.25
CA ALA A 102 -1.62 6.88 -12.50
C ALA A 102 -0.43 7.21 -13.41
N TYR A 103 -0.34 6.53 -14.55
CA TYR A 103 0.69 6.79 -15.55
C TYR A 103 0.60 8.22 -16.08
N LYS A 104 -0.60 8.66 -16.48
CA LYS A 104 -0.84 10.01 -17.00
C LYS A 104 -0.55 11.10 -15.96
N ILE A 105 -0.95 10.88 -14.70
CA ILE A 105 -0.67 11.81 -13.59
C ILE A 105 0.85 11.97 -13.41
N LEU A 106 1.60 10.87 -13.35
CA LEU A 106 3.05 10.90 -13.16
C LEU A 106 3.78 11.48 -14.39
N GLU A 107 3.34 11.16 -15.60
CA GLU A 107 3.90 11.71 -16.83
C GLU A 107 3.76 13.23 -16.88
N ASN A 108 2.62 13.77 -16.47
CA ASN A 108 2.38 15.21 -16.41
C ASN A 108 3.12 15.91 -15.25
N TYR A 109 3.44 15.17 -14.19
CA TYR A 109 4.13 15.72 -13.03
C TYR A 109 5.63 15.92 -13.28
N TYR A 110 6.27 15.00 -13.98
CA TYR A 110 7.70 15.07 -14.24
C TYR A 110 7.99 15.91 -15.48
N ASP A 111 9.02 16.75 -15.40
CA ASP A 111 9.54 17.49 -16.56
C ASP A 111 9.87 16.55 -17.72
N LYS A 112 9.82 17.11 -18.93
CA LYS A 112 10.15 16.40 -20.17
C LYS A 112 11.52 15.71 -20.06
N GLY A 113 11.55 14.41 -20.31
CA GLY A 113 12.78 13.58 -20.23
C GLY A 113 13.13 13.06 -18.83
N LYS A 114 12.45 13.52 -17.76
CA LYS A 114 12.69 13.05 -16.39
C LYS A 114 11.79 11.86 -15.98
N PHE A 115 10.77 11.53 -16.75
CA PHE A 115 9.89 10.39 -16.51
C PHE A 115 10.53 9.09 -17.03
N ASN A 116 11.56 8.64 -16.34
CA ASN A 116 12.38 7.47 -16.66
C ASN A 116 11.66 6.14 -16.25
N ILE A 117 12.28 5.00 -16.58
CA ILE A 117 11.75 3.65 -16.32
C ILE A 117 11.42 3.42 -14.84
N GLY A 118 12.29 3.86 -13.92
CA GLY A 118 12.05 3.74 -12.48
C GLY A 118 10.80 4.51 -12.04
N ARG A 119 10.64 5.74 -12.51
CA ARG A 119 9.47 6.57 -12.21
C ARG A 119 8.19 6.04 -12.84
N ARG A 120 8.27 5.50 -14.07
CA ARG A 120 7.14 4.81 -14.71
C ARG A 120 6.67 3.60 -13.91
N LYS A 121 7.58 2.86 -13.28
CA LYS A 121 7.26 1.73 -12.40
C LYS A 121 6.28 2.12 -11.29
N MET A 122 6.36 3.35 -10.76
CA MET A 122 5.46 3.84 -9.73
C MET A 122 3.99 3.87 -10.17
N ALA A 123 3.73 3.92 -11.47
CA ALA A 123 2.38 3.83 -12.04
C ALA A 123 1.85 2.39 -12.15
N LYS A 124 2.67 1.38 -11.84
CA LYS A 124 2.22 -0.02 -11.87
C LYS A 124 1.49 -0.39 -10.59
N THR A 125 0.34 -1.00 -10.78
CA THR A 125 -0.55 -1.46 -9.71
C THR A 125 -1.02 -2.89 -9.97
N PRO A 126 -1.60 -3.57 -8.97
CA PRO A 126 -2.41 -4.74 -9.24
C PRO A 126 -3.53 -4.38 -10.22
N LYS A 127 -3.83 -5.28 -11.17
CA LYS A 127 -4.95 -5.11 -12.09
C LYS A 127 -6.26 -4.91 -11.30
N ASN A 128 -7.09 -3.99 -11.74
CA ASN A 128 -8.35 -3.59 -11.09
C ASN A 128 -8.19 -2.83 -9.74
N ALA A 129 -6.98 -2.38 -9.41
CA ALA A 129 -6.82 -1.45 -8.30
C ALA A 129 -7.45 -0.11 -8.65
N SER A 130 -8.07 0.53 -7.65
CA SER A 130 -8.59 1.89 -7.77
C SER A 130 -7.60 2.88 -7.16
N LEU A 131 -7.47 4.05 -7.75
CA LEU A 131 -6.68 5.13 -7.15
C LEU A 131 -7.49 5.80 -6.04
N ILE A 132 -6.80 6.16 -4.95
CA ILE A 132 -7.34 7.05 -3.93
C ILE A 132 -6.75 8.44 -4.19
N TYR A 133 -7.62 9.43 -4.34
CA TYR A 133 -7.19 10.81 -4.54
C TYR A 133 -6.44 11.32 -3.31
N ASN A 134 -5.22 11.83 -3.52
CA ASN A 134 -4.42 12.49 -2.50
C ASN A 134 -4.26 13.98 -2.86
N PRO A 135 -4.91 14.89 -2.13
CA PRO A 135 -4.83 16.32 -2.42
C PRO A 135 -3.49 16.96 -2.05
N SER A 136 -2.69 16.29 -1.21
CA SER A 136 -1.51 16.91 -0.62
C SER A 136 -0.23 16.74 -1.44
N ARG A 137 -0.04 15.63 -2.13
CA ARG A 137 1.15 15.37 -2.98
C ARG A 137 0.95 14.19 -3.92
N LEU A 138 1.53 14.31 -5.12
CA LEU A 138 1.53 13.28 -6.17
C LEU A 138 2.27 11.98 -5.82
N PHE A 139 3.11 11.96 -4.80
CA PHE A 139 3.93 10.80 -4.43
C PHE A 139 3.19 9.74 -3.60
N GLU A 140 2.08 10.10 -3.00
CA GLU A 140 1.24 9.17 -2.26
C GLU A 140 -0.03 8.87 -3.07
N LEU A 141 0.14 8.23 -4.22
CA LEU A 141 -0.97 7.59 -4.89
C LEU A 141 -1.51 6.51 -3.96
N GLY A 142 -2.55 6.84 -3.21
CA GLY A 142 -3.28 5.88 -2.42
C GLY A 142 -3.73 4.76 -3.33
N ARG A 143 -3.14 3.59 -3.18
CA ARG A 143 -3.47 2.40 -3.96
C ARG A 143 -4.61 1.71 -3.24
N GLY A 144 -5.83 1.99 -3.73
CA GLY A 144 -7.05 1.53 -3.09
C GLY A 144 -7.41 0.09 -3.39
N LEU A 145 -8.28 -0.36 -2.57
CA LEU A 145 -9.11 -1.56 -2.47
C LEU A 145 -9.06 -2.54 -3.65
N LEU A 146 -8.40 -3.66 -3.42
CA LEU A 146 -8.75 -4.93 -4.07
C LEU A 146 -9.86 -5.58 -3.23
N LYS A 147 -11.02 -5.76 -3.84
CA LYS A 147 -12.11 -6.55 -3.27
C LYS A 147 -11.85 -8.03 -3.44
#